data_299ff59a5bac8bd31c57411202217daa
#
_entry.id   299ff59a5bac8bd31c57411202217daa
#
_cell.length_a   1.000
_cell.length_b   1.000
_cell.length_c   1.000
_cell.angle_alpha   90.00
_cell.angle_beta   90.00
_cell.angle_gamma   90.00
#
_symmetry.space_group_name_H-M   'P 1'
#
loop_
_entity.id
_entity.type
_entity.pdbx_description
1 polymer ?
#
loop_
_entity_poly.entity_id
_entity_poly.type
_entity_poly.pdbx_seq_one_letter_code
_entity_poly.pdbx_strand_id
1 'polypeptide(L)'
;HAILRALDIFEEEGVPARVLDFPGGMDPDEYIKAYGPQSVEQLKPMDATAYRMKREAANHDLSTTEGRTAYAIACARYLAKVKEPVELENYVKQLMLSTGFTREVLLAQIGRTELIQENKRPMYRHAARPLEEKNEGVDTGTSAAEKKLLVLLAEGGVEPGTISAEDFISPKGKT
;
A
#
# COMPACT_ATOMS: atom_id res chain seq x y z
N HIS A 1 9.96 4.77 8.01
CA HIS A 1 8.71 5.40 7.55
C HIS A 1 8.42 5.16 6.05
N ALA A 2 9.44 5.08 5.17
CA ALA A 2 9.25 4.89 3.73
C ALA A 2 8.55 3.55 3.40
N ILE A 3 9.00 2.44 4.01
CA ILE A 3 8.43 1.10 3.78
C ILE A 3 6.93 1.08 4.15
N LEU A 4 6.54 1.65 5.28
CA LEU A 4 5.13 1.64 5.71
C LEU A 4 4.24 2.40 4.72
N ARG A 5 4.70 3.55 4.19
CA ARG A 5 3.98 4.29 3.15
C ARG A 5 3.87 3.50 1.85
N ALA A 6 4.94 2.82 1.43
CA ALA A 6 4.90 1.96 0.25
C ALA A 6 3.90 0.81 0.42
N LEU A 7 3.85 0.19 1.62
CA LEU A 7 2.88 -0.86 1.94
C LEU A 7 1.44 -0.35 1.93
N ASP A 8 1.20 0.89 2.38
CA ASP A 8 -0.15 1.50 2.32
C ASP A 8 -0.60 1.68 0.86
N ILE A 9 0.29 2.17 -0.03
CA ILE A 9 0.01 2.32 -1.46
C ILE A 9 -0.26 0.96 -2.11
N PHE A 10 0.57 -0.07 -1.85
CA PHE A 10 0.36 -1.40 -2.41
C PHE A 10 -0.96 -2.02 -1.93
N GLU A 11 -1.33 -1.78 -0.68
CA GLU A 11 -2.60 -2.25 -0.12
C GLU A 11 -3.80 -1.55 -0.80
N GLU A 12 -3.73 -0.24 -1.02
CA GLU A 12 -4.76 0.54 -1.72
C GLU A 12 -4.95 0.08 -3.18
N GLU A 13 -3.84 -0.23 -3.86
CA GLU A 13 -3.84 -0.72 -5.24
C GLU A 13 -4.12 -2.24 -5.35
N GLY A 14 -4.29 -2.94 -4.22
CA GLY A 14 -4.54 -4.38 -4.19
C GLY A 14 -3.35 -5.23 -4.63
N VAL A 15 -2.14 -4.69 -4.57
CA VAL A 15 -0.91 -5.38 -4.96
C VAL A 15 -0.30 -6.10 -3.75
N PRO A 16 -0.17 -7.44 -3.79
CA PRO A 16 0.45 -8.17 -2.69
C PRO A 16 1.95 -7.82 -2.60
N ALA A 17 2.35 -7.28 -1.46
CA ALA A 17 3.74 -6.93 -1.19
C ALA A 17 4.34 -7.82 -0.11
N ARG A 18 5.62 -8.16 -0.26
CA ARG A 18 6.41 -8.84 0.77
C ARG A 18 7.62 -7.98 1.13
N VAL A 19 7.97 -7.97 2.39
CA VAL A 19 9.09 -7.19 2.93
C VAL A 19 10.22 -8.12 3.31
N LEU A 20 11.42 -7.82 2.82
CA LEU A 20 12.66 -8.36 3.37
C LEU A 20 13.15 -7.39 4.44
N ASP A 21 13.23 -7.87 5.67
CA ASP A 21 13.71 -7.08 6.80
C ASP A 21 15.15 -7.46 7.12
N PHE A 22 16.06 -6.52 6.91
CA PHE A 22 17.48 -6.76 7.14
C PHE A 22 17.83 -6.65 8.62
N PRO A 23 18.61 -7.60 9.17
CA PRO A 23 19.01 -7.59 10.57
C PRO A 23 19.68 -6.28 10.99
N GLY A 24 19.33 -5.78 12.16
CA GLY A 24 19.88 -4.54 12.69
C GLY A 24 19.42 -3.27 11.96
N GLY A 25 18.48 -3.38 11.02
CA GLY A 25 18.04 -2.25 10.21
C GLY A 25 19.08 -1.79 9.18
N MET A 26 19.99 -2.66 8.83
CA MET A 26 21.02 -2.40 7.81
C MET A 26 20.40 -2.05 6.46
N ASP A 27 21.09 -1.21 5.71
CA ASP A 27 20.82 -1.01 4.30
C ASP A 27 21.10 -2.30 3.51
N PRO A 28 20.32 -2.65 2.48
CA PRO A 28 20.57 -3.82 1.64
C PRO A 28 22.01 -3.91 1.09
N ASP A 29 22.58 -2.79 0.69
CA ASP A 29 23.96 -2.73 0.17
C ASP A 29 24.98 -3.01 1.28
N GLU A 30 24.80 -2.45 2.47
CA GLU A 30 25.63 -2.73 3.64
C GLU A 30 25.57 -4.20 4.04
N TYR A 31 24.36 -4.79 4.02
CA TYR A 31 24.17 -6.20 4.35
C TYR A 31 24.87 -7.12 3.36
N ILE A 32 24.73 -6.86 2.05
CA ILE A 32 25.41 -7.64 1.00
C ILE A 32 26.92 -7.51 1.09
N LYS A 33 27.45 -6.33 1.38
CA LYS A 33 28.89 -6.12 1.58
C LYS A 33 29.43 -6.87 2.80
N ALA A 34 28.66 -6.93 3.88
CA ALA A 34 29.06 -7.60 5.12
C ALA A 34 28.96 -9.13 5.05
N TYR A 35 27.93 -9.67 4.41
CA TYR A 35 27.57 -11.10 4.48
C TYR A 35 27.56 -11.81 3.12
N GLY A 36 27.79 -11.08 2.03
CA GLY A 36 27.77 -11.60 0.67
C GLY A 36 26.37 -11.70 0.07
N PRO A 37 26.26 -11.77 -1.27
CA PRO A 37 24.96 -11.76 -1.96
C PRO A 37 24.07 -12.98 -1.65
N GLN A 38 24.66 -14.16 -1.39
CA GLN A 38 23.92 -15.38 -1.04
C GLN A 38 23.18 -15.27 0.30
N SER A 39 23.60 -14.35 1.18
CA SER A 39 22.96 -14.14 2.48
C SER A 39 21.53 -13.59 2.35
N VAL A 40 21.22 -12.90 1.27
CA VAL A 40 19.87 -12.37 0.99
C VAL A 40 18.86 -13.50 0.78
N GLU A 41 19.28 -14.61 0.18
CA GLU A 41 18.42 -15.77 -0.04
C GLU A 41 18.00 -16.46 1.26
N GLN A 42 18.77 -16.25 2.35
CA GLN A 42 18.47 -16.78 3.66
C GLN A 42 17.43 -15.93 4.43
N LEU A 43 17.20 -14.68 3.99
CA LEU A 43 16.20 -13.82 4.58
C LEU A 43 14.81 -14.32 4.21
N LYS A 44 13.95 -14.47 5.22
CA LYS A 44 12.55 -14.87 5.00
C LYS A 44 11.69 -13.63 4.73
N PRO A 45 11.09 -13.55 3.54
CA PRO A 45 10.14 -12.48 3.26
C PRO A 45 8.92 -12.61 4.18
N MET A 46 8.50 -11.52 4.77
CA MET A 46 7.26 -11.44 5.54
C MET A 46 6.21 -10.62 4.79
N ASP A 47 4.96 -10.88 5.03
CA ASP A 47 3.86 -10.09 4.49
C ASP A 47 3.76 -8.71 5.19
N ALA A 48 2.95 -7.82 4.60
CA ALA A 48 2.79 -6.45 5.08
C ALA A 48 2.25 -6.38 6.52
N THR A 49 1.30 -7.25 6.87
CA THR A 49 0.68 -7.29 8.21
C THR A 49 1.68 -7.74 9.26
N ALA A 50 2.42 -8.83 9.00
CA ALA A 50 3.48 -9.31 9.89
C ALA A 50 4.57 -8.25 10.10
N TYR A 51 4.98 -7.55 9.04
CA TYR A 51 5.96 -6.47 9.14
C TYR A 51 5.45 -5.31 10.01
N ARG A 52 4.20 -4.87 9.81
CA ARG A 52 3.58 -3.83 10.65
C ARG A 52 3.52 -4.24 12.11
N MET A 53 3.08 -5.47 12.41
CA MET A 53 3.04 -6.00 13.77
C MET A 53 4.44 -6.03 14.41
N LYS A 54 5.47 -6.46 13.67
CA LYS A 54 6.86 -6.44 14.12
C LYS A 54 7.33 -5.03 14.45
N ARG A 55 7.00 -4.05 13.61
CA ARG A 55 7.35 -2.64 13.86
C ARG A 55 6.63 -2.05 15.06
N GLU A 56 5.35 -2.40 15.25
CA GLU A 56 4.60 -1.98 16.44
C GLU A 56 5.17 -2.62 17.71
N ALA A 57 5.58 -3.89 17.68
CA ALA A 57 6.22 -4.53 18.82
C ALA A 57 7.51 -3.80 19.26
N ALA A 58 8.26 -3.24 18.30
CA ALA A 58 9.46 -2.46 18.60
C ALA A 58 9.15 -1.06 19.20
N ASN A 59 7.94 -0.55 19.02
CA ASN A 59 7.50 0.75 19.52
C ASN A 59 6.87 0.69 20.91
N HIS A 60 6.61 -0.51 21.45
CA HIS A 60 5.92 -0.71 22.71
C HIS A 60 6.73 -1.59 23.66
N ASP A 61 6.75 -1.23 24.94
CA ASP A 61 7.36 -2.07 25.97
C ASP A 61 6.41 -3.22 26.36
N LEU A 62 6.62 -4.39 25.75
CA LEU A 62 5.80 -5.57 26.00
C LEU A 62 6.00 -6.21 27.38
N SER A 63 6.96 -5.74 28.18
CA SER A 63 7.11 -6.17 29.56
C SER A 63 6.05 -5.58 30.48
N THR A 64 5.50 -4.40 30.11
CA THR A 64 4.46 -3.69 30.86
C THR A 64 3.05 -4.03 30.38
N THR A 65 2.06 -3.92 31.26
CA THR A 65 0.65 -4.13 30.92
C THR A 65 0.16 -3.05 29.94
N GLU A 66 0.57 -1.82 30.15
CA GLU A 66 0.25 -0.67 29.30
C GLU A 66 0.81 -0.88 27.89
N GLY A 67 2.07 -1.29 27.77
CA GLY A 67 2.71 -1.53 26.49
C GLY A 67 2.07 -2.68 25.72
N ARG A 68 1.75 -3.80 26.40
CA ARG A 68 1.01 -4.91 25.78
C ARG A 68 -0.38 -4.49 25.30
N THR A 69 -1.08 -3.67 26.09
CA THR A 69 -2.39 -3.16 25.72
C THR A 69 -2.30 -2.23 24.52
N ALA A 70 -1.37 -1.28 24.52
CA ALA A 70 -1.16 -0.35 23.41
C ALA A 70 -0.79 -1.10 22.12
N TYR A 71 0.11 -2.10 22.23
CA TYR A 71 0.49 -2.96 21.12
C TYR A 71 -0.70 -3.72 20.53
N ALA A 72 -1.52 -4.35 21.38
CA ALA A 72 -2.71 -5.07 20.93
C ALA A 72 -3.71 -4.16 20.21
N ILE A 73 -3.94 -2.95 20.71
CA ILE A 73 -4.81 -1.95 20.08
C ILE A 73 -4.24 -1.48 18.73
N ALA A 74 -2.92 -1.25 18.65
CA ALA A 74 -2.26 -0.86 17.41
C ALA A 74 -2.36 -1.97 16.35
N CYS A 75 -2.07 -3.22 16.72
CA CYS A 75 -2.19 -4.38 15.83
C CYS A 75 -3.63 -4.60 15.35
N ALA A 76 -4.63 -4.39 16.20
CA ALA A 76 -6.04 -4.56 15.82
C ALA A 76 -6.44 -3.71 14.60
N ARG A 77 -5.78 -2.57 14.35
CA ARG A 77 -6.03 -1.71 13.19
C ARG A 77 -5.62 -2.36 11.87
N TYR A 78 -4.57 -3.15 11.87
CA TYR A 78 -4.09 -3.89 10.70
C TYR A 78 -4.90 -5.18 10.54
N LEU A 79 -5.18 -5.87 11.64
CA LEU A 79 -5.90 -7.14 11.64
C LEU A 79 -7.38 -6.97 11.23
N ALA A 80 -8.00 -5.82 11.49
CA ALA A 80 -9.34 -5.49 11.03
C ALA A 80 -9.48 -5.43 9.49
N LYS A 81 -8.36 -5.35 8.76
CA LYS A 81 -8.32 -5.34 7.29
C LYS A 81 -8.11 -6.74 6.69
N VAL A 82 -7.69 -7.71 7.49
CA VAL A 82 -7.43 -9.09 7.04
C VAL A 82 -8.76 -9.78 6.77
N LYS A 83 -8.99 -10.15 5.51
CA LYS A 83 -10.27 -10.73 5.07
C LYS A 83 -10.33 -12.25 5.24
N GLU A 84 -9.17 -12.92 5.16
CA GLU A 84 -9.09 -14.36 5.23
C GLU A 84 -9.09 -14.85 6.69
N PRO A 85 -10.12 -15.62 7.13
CA PRO A 85 -10.25 -16.03 8.52
C PRO A 85 -9.08 -16.86 9.04
N VAL A 86 -8.48 -17.70 8.20
CA VAL A 86 -7.34 -18.54 8.57
C VAL A 86 -6.09 -17.70 8.79
N GLU A 87 -5.88 -16.70 7.96
CA GLU A 87 -4.78 -15.76 8.09
C GLU A 87 -4.94 -14.93 9.36
N LEU A 88 -6.13 -14.39 9.60
CA LEU A 88 -6.47 -13.65 10.82
C LEU A 88 -6.19 -14.49 12.07
N GLU A 89 -6.60 -15.76 12.08
CA GLU A 89 -6.37 -16.67 13.22
C GLU A 89 -4.87 -16.86 13.52
N ASN A 90 -4.02 -16.93 12.49
CA ASN A 90 -2.58 -17.03 12.67
C ASN A 90 -2.00 -15.78 13.35
N TYR A 91 -2.42 -14.58 12.95
CA TYR A 91 -1.99 -13.34 13.59
C TYR A 91 -2.55 -13.18 15.00
N VAL A 92 -3.80 -13.58 15.24
CA VAL A 92 -4.39 -13.57 16.58
C VAL A 92 -3.60 -14.48 17.52
N LYS A 93 -3.22 -15.69 17.09
CA LYS A 93 -2.35 -16.58 17.88
C LYS A 93 -1.00 -15.95 18.21
N GLN A 94 -0.38 -15.31 17.24
CA GLN A 94 0.88 -14.59 17.46
C GLN A 94 0.71 -13.46 18.48
N LEU A 95 -0.39 -12.70 18.37
CA LEU A 95 -0.70 -11.61 19.28
C LEU A 95 -1.00 -12.11 20.71
N MET A 96 -1.71 -13.23 20.85
CA MET A 96 -1.93 -13.90 22.14
C MET A 96 -0.60 -14.26 22.83
N LEU A 97 0.34 -14.84 22.07
CA LEU A 97 1.66 -15.22 22.61
C LEU A 97 2.47 -14.00 23.05
N SER A 98 2.37 -12.89 22.34
CA SER A 98 3.13 -11.66 22.62
C SER A 98 2.53 -10.84 23.76
N THR A 99 1.20 -10.88 23.95
CA THR A 99 0.49 -10.00 24.89
C THR A 99 -0.06 -10.71 26.11
N GLY A 100 -0.34 -12.01 26.00
CA GLY A 100 -1.02 -12.82 27.03
C GLY A 100 -2.54 -12.60 27.09
N PHE A 101 -3.11 -11.81 26.16
CA PHE A 101 -4.57 -11.64 26.08
C PHE A 101 -5.23 -12.88 25.47
N THR A 102 -6.50 -13.13 25.84
CA THR A 102 -7.25 -14.24 25.28
C THR A 102 -7.74 -13.93 23.87
N ARG A 103 -8.03 -14.96 23.10
CA ARG A 103 -8.54 -14.87 21.73
C ARG A 103 -9.80 -14.01 21.65
N GLU A 104 -10.74 -14.21 22.58
CA GLU A 104 -12.02 -13.51 22.63
C GLU A 104 -11.83 -12.00 22.79
N VAL A 105 -10.94 -11.59 23.68
CA VAL A 105 -10.62 -10.18 23.92
C VAL A 105 -10.00 -9.55 22.68
N LEU A 106 -9.07 -10.24 22.02
CA LEU A 106 -8.41 -9.75 20.82
C LEU A 106 -9.39 -9.63 19.64
N LEU A 107 -10.22 -10.64 19.42
CA LEU A 107 -11.25 -10.59 18.37
C LEU A 107 -12.30 -9.49 18.64
N ALA A 108 -12.72 -9.30 19.88
CA ALA A 108 -13.61 -8.21 20.26
C ALA A 108 -12.96 -6.83 19.97
N GLN A 109 -11.67 -6.67 20.24
CA GLN A 109 -10.93 -5.45 19.94
C GLN A 109 -10.82 -5.21 18.43
N ILE A 110 -10.55 -6.26 17.64
CA ILE A 110 -10.46 -6.19 16.17
C ILE A 110 -11.82 -5.78 15.59
N GLY A 111 -12.91 -6.44 15.97
CA GLY A 111 -14.26 -6.12 15.50
C GLY A 111 -14.69 -4.69 15.87
N ARG A 112 -14.36 -4.22 17.08
CA ARG A 112 -14.60 -2.81 17.46
C ARG A 112 -13.83 -1.84 16.57
N THR A 113 -12.62 -2.17 16.21
CA THR A 113 -11.77 -1.34 15.34
C THR A 113 -12.32 -1.28 13.91
N GLU A 114 -12.81 -2.41 13.39
CA GLU A 114 -13.47 -2.51 12.09
C GLU A 114 -14.69 -1.58 12.01
N LEU A 115 -15.59 -1.65 12.98
CA LEU A 115 -16.77 -0.77 13.05
C LEU A 115 -16.41 0.72 13.07
N ILE A 116 -15.33 1.09 13.78
CA ILE A 116 -14.86 2.48 13.82
C ILE A 116 -14.29 2.91 12.47
N GLN A 117 -13.59 2.03 11.77
CA GLN A 117 -13.03 2.32 10.44
C GLN A 117 -14.13 2.44 9.38
N GLU A 118 -15.13 1.58 9.41
CA GLU A 118 -16.29 1.67 8.51
C GLU A 118 -17.06 2.98 8.68
N ASN A 119 -17.28 3.42 9.92
CA ASN A 119 -17.95 4.69 10.21
C ASN A 119 -17.10 5.93 9.81
N LYS A 120 -15.79 5.79 9.70
CA LYS A 120 -14.88 6.86 9.25
C LYS A 120 -14.68 6.90 7.75
N ARG A 121 -15.05 5.86 7.01
CA ARG A 121 -15.07 5.95 5.55
C ARG A 121 -16.11 7.00 5.19
N PRO A 122 -15.72 8.13 4.54
CA PRO A 122 -16.71 9.06 4.03
C PRO A 122 -17.61 8.22 3.14
N MET A 123 -18.91 8.38 3.36
CA MET A 123 -19.95 7.73 2.57
C MET A 123 -19.95 8.39 1.18
N TYR A 124 -18.88 8.17 0.41
CA TYR A 124 -18.93 8.28 -1.02
C TYR A 124 -19.76 7.07 -1.49
N ARG A 125 -21.09 7.18 -1.23
CA ARG A 125 -22.03 6.55 -2.11
C ARG A 125 -21.52 6.93 -3.51
N HIS A 126 -21.28 5.92 -4.34
CA HIS A 126 -21.52 6.06 -5.75
C HIS A 126 -22.99 6.49 -5.86
N ALA A 127 -23.28 7.77 -5.63
CA ALA A 127 -24.37 8.39 -6.29
C ALA A 127 -24.06 8.08 -7.75
N ALA A 128 -24.89 7.20 -8.34
CA ALA A 128 -24.90 7.02 -9.77
C ALA A 128 -24.79 8.44 -10.32
N ARG A 129 -23.64 8.75 -10.91
CA ARG A 129 -23.44 9.99 -11.62
C ARG A 129 -24.63 10.05 -12.56
N PRO A 130 -25.51 11.05 -12.46
CA PRO A 130 -26.44 11.28 -13.55
C PRO A 130 -25.57 11.29 -14.80
N LEU A 131 -26.01 10.59 -15.83
CA LEU A 131 -25.45 10.68 -17.16
C LEU A 131 -25.58 12.15 -17.57
N GLU A 132 -24.68 13.00 -17.11
CA GLU A 132 -24.50 14.32 -17.67
C GLU A 132 -23.96 14.09 -19.09
N GLU A 133 -24.75 14.54 -20.02
CA GLU A 133 -24.41 14.64 -21.42
C GLU A 133 -22.97 15.13 -21.56
N LYS A 134 -22.22 14.43 -22.40
CA LYS A 134 -20.87 14.77 -22.80
C LYS A 134 -20.79 16.23 -23.18
N ASN A 135 -20.37 17.09 -22.28
CA ASN A 135 -19.70 18.29 -22.65
C ASN A 135 -18.26 17.95 -23.02
N GLU A 136 -17.96 18.11 -24.28
CA GLU A 136 -16.63 17.97 -24.86
C GLU A 136 -15.64 18.84 -24.09
N GLY A 137 -14.65 18.22 -23.45
CA GLY A 137 -13.55 18.96 -22.80
C GLY A 137 -12.86 18.36 -21.62
N VAL A 138 -12.93 17.04 -21.41
CA VAL A 138 -12.04 16.42 -20.41
C VAL A 138 -10.67 16.26 -21.05
N ASP A 139 -9.75 17.13 -20.66
CA ASP A 139 -8.33 17.02 -21.00
C ASP A 139 -7.76 15.81 -20.25
N THR A 140 -7.83 14.63 -20.85
CA THR A 140 -7.20 13.42 -20.32
C THR A 140 -5.68 13.59 -20.43
N GLY A 141 -4.91 12.91 -19.56
CA GLY A 141 -3.45 12.97 -19.62
C GLY A 141 -2.87 12.68 -21.02
N THR A 142 -3.58 11.87 -21.81
CA THR A 142 -3.29 11.57 -23.22
C THR A 142 -3.39 12.81 -24.09
N SER A 143 -4.47 13.59 -23.95
CA SER A 143 -4.67 14.84 -24.71
C SER A 143 -3.62 15.91 -24.37
N ALA A 144 -3.17 15.98 -23.12
CA ALA A 144 -2.09 16.87 -22.70
C ALA A 144 -0.73 16.46 -23.31
N ALA A 145 -0.46 15.16 -23.41
CA ALA A 145 0.74 14.61 -24.05
C ALA A 145 0.75 14.88 -25.55
N GLU A 146 -0.39 14.70 -26.24
CA GLU A 146 -0.56 15.00 -27.66
C GLU A 146 -0.35 16.49 -27.98
N LYS A 147 -0.89 17.38 -27.13
CA LYS A 147 -0.66 18.83 -27.27
C LYS A 147 0.81 19.19 -27.15
N LYS A 148 1.51 18.60 -26.17
CA LYS A 148 2.94 18.81 -25.96
C LYS A 148 3.77 18.31 -27.16
N LEU A 149 3.37 17.19 -27.75
CA LEU A 149 4.00 16.64 -28.95
C LEU A 149 3.83 17.56 -30.16
N LEU A 150 2.61 18.12 -30.37
CA LEU A 150 2.34 19.07 -31.42
C LEU A 150 3.16 20.38 -31.27
N VAL A 151 3.35 20.86 -30.04
CA VAL A 151 4.21 22.03 -29.76
C VAL A 151 5.66 21.72 -30.11
N LEU A 152 6.17 20.56 -29.73
CA LEU A 152 7.55 20.13 -30.03
C LEU A 152 7.79 19.99 -31.54
N LEU A 153 6.79 19.51 -32.30
CA LEU A 153 6.83 19.47 -33.76
C LEU A 153 6.86 20.89 -34.39
N ALA A 154 6.05 21.80 -33.85
CA ALA A 154 5.98 23.19 -34.34
C ALA A 154 7.27 23.96 -34.02
N GLU A 155 7.96 23.67 -32.94
CA GLU A 155 9.22 24.26 -32.51
C GLU A 155 10.45 23.61 -33.17
N GLY A 156 10.26 22.62 -34.04
CA GLY A 156 11.35 21.90 -34.71
C GLY A 156 12.18 20.96 -33.82
N GLY A 157 11.64 20.63 -32.65
CA GLY A 157 12.29 19.72 -31.70
C GLY A 157 12.21 18.22 -32.04
N VAL A 158 11.39 17.88 -33.07
CA VAL A 158 11.23 16.51 -33.59
C VAL A 158 11.11 16.59 -35.11
N GLU A 159 11.81 15.68 -35.81
CA GLU A 159 11.70 15.63 -37.28
C GLU A 159 10.29 15.20 -37.76
N PRO A 160 9.66 15.89 -38.70
CA PRO A 160 8.26 15.65 -39.11
C PRO A 160 7.98 14.24 -39.65
N GLY A 161 8.98 13.48 -40.02
CA GLY A 161 8.85 12.09 -40.51
C GLY A 161 8.83 11.01 -39.43
N THR A 162 9.06 11.38 -38.17
CA THR A 162 9.22 10.42 -37.04
C THR A 162 7.88 10.07 -36.39
N ILE A 163 6.83 10.85 -36.64
CA ILE A 163 5.51 10.73 -36.02
C ILE A 163 4.46 10.55 -37.10
N SER A 164 3.61 9.53 -36.94
CA SER A 164 2.48 9.26 -37.85
C SER A 164 1.14 9.71 -37.23
N ALA A 165 0.11 9.83 -38.04
CA ALA A 165 -1.25 10.16 -37.59
C ALA A 165 -1.82 9.06 -36.64
N GLU A 166 -1.24 7.86 -36.63
CA GLU A 166 -1.66 6.75 -35.78
C GLU A 166 -1.16 6.89 -34.34
N ASP A 167 -0.14 7.74 -34.14
CA ASP A 167 0.39 8.03 -32.81
C ASP A 167 -0.53 8.95 -31.98
N PHE A 168 -1.57 9.52 -32.62
CA PHE A 168 -2.55 10.34 -31.95
C PHE A 168 -3.83 9.57 -31.65
N ILE A 169 -4.25 9.59 -30.40
CA ILE A 169 -5.45 8.90 -29.92
C ILE A 169 -6.69 9.81 -30.04
N SER A 170 -6.50 11.14 -29.91
CA SER A 170 -7.60 12.09 -29.99
C SER A 170 -7.88 12.54 -31.41
N PRO A 171 -9.15 12.87 -31.80
CA PRO A 171 -9.48 13.39 -33.11
C PRO A 171 -8.77 14.70 -33.47
N LYS A 172 -8.37 15.47 -32.46
CA LYS A 172 -7.68 16.76 -32.65
C LYS A 172 -6.20 16.63 -33.04
N GLY A 173 -5.59 15.49 -32.76
CA GLY A 173 -4.20 15.23 -33.14
C GLY A 173 -4.02 14.65 -34.53
N LYS A 174 -5.13 14.23 -35.20
CA LYS A 174 -5.12 13.60 -36.53
C LYS A 174 -5.39 14.55 -37.70
N THR A 175 -5.70 15.82 -37.41
CA THR A 175 -5.86 16.91 -38.38
C THR A 175 -4.62 17.78 -38.37
#